data_78d9675b617f10bef82a350c5beff337
#
_entry.id   78d9675b617f10bef82a350c5beff337
#
_cell.length_a   1.000
_cell.length_b   1.000
_cell.length_c   1.000
_cell.angle_alpha   90.00
_cell.angle_beta   90.00
_cell.angle_gamma   90.00
#
_symmetry.space_group_name_H-M   'P 1'
#
loop_
_entity.id
_entity.type
_entity.pdbx_description
1 polymer ?
#
loop_
_entity_poly.entity_id
_entity_poly.type
_entity_poly.pdbx_seq_one_letter_code
_entity_poly.pdbx_strand_id
1 'polypeptide(L)'
;MKRTKLLALALAGVMTLALLTGCGDKPGDKPEDTLRAEALADIINVQRGVNITCEADPQLREAAERYAHMSSGEGSINDLTNAIVSKGSQARTALLDTIGIDPGTTNKQVIFYCGEDRGSDDPVKQAIDLCNNYRQVLPEPDGNTWHKPGFLASSYRVGFGRWTDENGNPRLFVIMVGDIPGRS
;
A
#
# COMPACT_ATOMS: atom_id res chain seq x y z
N MET A 1 -20.69 22.19 1.78
CA MET A 1 -21.55 21.38 0.91
C MET A 1 -21.09 21.21 -0.54
N LYS A 2 -20.09 21.97 -1.08
CA LYS A 2 -19.62 21.83 -2.48
C LYS A 2 -18.52 20.77 -2.66
N ARG A 3 -17.74 20.46 -1.62
CA ARG A 3 -16.62 19.51 -1.72
C ARG A 3 -17.06 18.03 -1.74
N THR A 4 -18.13 17.68 -1.06
CA THR A 4 -18.68 16.32 -1.05
C THR A 4 -19.31 15.90 -2.37
N LYS A 5 -19.86 16.86 -3.13
CA LYS A 5 -20.43 16.57 -4.46
C LYS A 5 -19.37 16.35 -5.53
N LEU A 6 -18.21 17.01 -5.41
CA LEU A 6 -17.07 16.79 -6.31
C LEU A 6 -16.40 15.42 -6.09
N LEU A 7 -16.32 14.97 -4.85
CA LEU A 7 -15.82 13.63 -4.53
C LEU A 7 -16.73 12.52 -5.07
N ALA A 8 -18.05 12.70 -4.98
CA ALA A 8 -19.01 11.74 -5.52
C ALA A 8 -18.96 11.66 -7.06
N LEU A 9 -18.72 12.78 -7.73
CA LEU A 9 -18.58 12.82 -9.20
C LEU A 9 -17.24 12.19 -9.65
N ALA A 10 -16.16 12.41 -8.91
CA ALA A 10 -14.86 11.79 -9.19
C ALA A 10 -14.92 10.26 -8.99
N LEU A 11 -15.62 9.79 -7.95
CA LEU A 11 -15.82 8.35 -7.73
C LEU A 11 -16.66 7.70 -8.84
N ALA A 12 -17.72 8.38 -9.31
CA ALA A 12 -18.54 7.88 -10.41
C ALA A 12 -17.76 7.85 -11.73
N GLY A 13 -16.84 8.80 -11.93
CA GLY A 13 -15.98 8.86 -13.11
C GLY A 13 -14.93 7.74 -13.14
N VAL A 14 -14.36 7.38 -12.01
CA VAL A 14 -13.39 6.28 -11.91
C VAL A 14 -14.04 4.92 -12.15
N MET A 15 -15.26 4.70 -11.65
CA MET A 15 -16.00 3.46 -11.93
C MET A 15 -16.35 3.29 -13.42
N THR A 16 -16.60 4.38 -14.14
CA THR A 16 -16.89 4.31 -15.57
C THR A 16 -15.62 4.16 -16.43
N LEU A 17 -14.48 4.69 -16.01
CA LEU A 17 -13.20 4.50 -16.71
C LEU A 17 -12.69 3.05 -16.57
N ALA A 18 -12.82 2.44 -15.42
CA ALA A 18 -12.43 1.03 -15.21
C ALA A 18 -13.23 0.06 -16.11
N LEU A 19 -14.45 0.44 -16.51
CA LEU A 19 -15.26 -0.34 -17.44
C LEU A 19 -14.93 -0.09 -18.92
N LEU A 20 -14.23 0.99 -19.25
CA LEU A 20 -13.97 1.40 -20.64
C LEU A 20 -12.57 1.05 -21.15
N THR A 21 -11.60 0.77 -20.27
CA THR A 21 -10.23 0.40 -20.67
C THR A 21 -9.99 -1.09 -20.86
N GLY A 22 -10.98 -1.93 -20.56
CA GLY A 22 -10.92 -3.39 -20.69
C GLY A 22 -11.30 -3.90 -22.07
N CYS A 23 -10.49 -3.64 -23.07
CA CYS A 23 -10.61 -4.40 -24.33
C CYS A 23 -9.96 -5.78 -24.14
N GLY A 24 -10.71 -6.80 -23.75
CA GLY A 24 -10.32 -8.19 -23.91
C GLY A 24 -10.65 -9.15 -22.77
N ASP A 25 -10.44 -8.78 -21.51
CA ASP A 25 -10.69 -9.69 -20.40
C ASP A 25 -11.94 -9.29 -19.61
N LYS A 26 -12.79 -10.26 -19.34
CA LYS A 26 -13.94 -10.04 -18.45
C LYS A 26 -13.41 -9.70 -17.04
N PRO A 27 -14.02 -8.73 -16.32
CA PRO A 27 -13.60 -8.38 -14.95
C PRO A 27 -13.55 -9.56 -13.97
N GLY A 28 -14.15 -10.70 -14.31
CA GLY A 28 -14.13 -11.92 -13.50
C GLY A 28 -12.90 -12.82 -13.69
N ASP A 29 -12.01 -12.52 -14.64
CA ASP A 29 -10.87 -13.38 -14.94
C ASP A 29 -9.54 -12.87 -14.32
N LYS A 30 -9.50 -11.64 -13.79
CA LYS A 30 -8.29 -11.11 -13.15
C LYS A 30 -8.17 -11.59 -11.70
N PRO A 31 -6.96 -11.98 -11.25
CA PRO A 31 -6.71 -12.25 -9.85
C PRO A 31 -7.10 -11.08 -8.95
N GLU A 32 -7.64 -11.35 -7.79
CA GLU A 32 -8.15 -10.34 -6.86
C GLU A 32 -7.08 -9.30 -6.46
N ASP A 33 -5.84 -9.74 -6.23
CA ASP A 33 -4.73 -8.84 -5.91
C ASP A 33 -4.37 -7.90 -7.08
N THR A 34 -4.56 -8.35 -8.31
CA THR A 34 -4.40 -7.49 -9.50
C THR A 34 -5.44 -6.39 -9.51
N LEU A 35 -6.71 -6.72 -9.25
CA LEU A 35 -7.79 -5.73 -9.16
C LEU A 35 -7.55 -4.73 -8.02
N ARG A 36 -7.03 -5.20 -6.87
CA ARG A 36 -6.64 -4.33 -5.75
C ARG A 36 -5.51 -3.38 -6.12
N ALA A 37 -4.48 -3.87 -6.79
CA ALA A 37 -3.34 -3.06 -7.20
C ALA A 37 -3.75 -1.98 -8.21
N GLU A 38 -4.55 -2.33 -9.22
CA GLU A 38 -5.08 -1.37 -10.19
C GLU A 38 -5.95 -0.30 -9.51
N ALA A 39 -6.92 -0.70 -8.70
CA ALA A 39 -7.77 0.23 -7.96
C ALA A 39 -6.97 1.15 -7.04
N LEU A 40 -5.91 0.63 -6.43
CA LEU A 40 -5.01 1.39 -5.58
C LEU A 40 -4.28 2.48 -6.36
N ALA A 41 -3.71 2.14 -7.51
CA ALA A 41 -3.05 3.12 -8.39
C ALA A 41 -4.02 4.22 -8.83
N ASP A 42 -5.21 3.85 -9.28
CA ASP A 42 -6.22 4.81 -9.75
C ASP A 42 -6.61 5.82 -8.67
N ILE A 43 -6.84 5.34 -7.44
CA ILE A 43 -7.22 6.21 -6.34
C ILE A 43 -6.08 7.11 -5.90
N ILE A 44 -4.85 6.59 -5.82
CA ILE A 44 -3.66 7.39 -5.55
C ILE A 44 -3.50 8.49 -6.60
N ASN A 45 -3.62 8.15 -7.88
CA ASN A 45 -3.49 9.10 -8.98
C ASN A 45 -4.51 10.24 -8.86
N VAL A 46 -5.77 9.91 -8.60
CA VAL A 46 -6.83 10.92 -8.43
C VAL A 46 -6.61 11.77 -7.18
N GLN A 47 -6.26 11.16 -6.04
CA GLN A 47 -6.14 11.90 -4.78
C GLN A 47 -4.87 12.74 -4.68
N ARG A 48 -3.80 12.33 -5.36
CA ARG A 48 -2.47 12.94 -5.24
C ARG A 48 -2.05 13.75 -6.46
N GLY A 49 -2.78 13.62 -7.57
CA GLY A 49 -2.41 14.27 -8.82
C GLY A 49 -1.11 13.72 -9.40
N VAL A 50 -0.84 12.43 -9.18
CA VAL A 50 0.33 11.72 -9.72
C VAL A 50 -0.11 10.77 -10.83
N ASN A 51 0.85 10.15 -11.51
CA ASN A 51 0.59 9.14 -12.53
C ASN A 51 1.48 7.92 -12.25
N ILE A 52 1.00 7.04 -11.40
CA ILE A 52 1.69 5.80 -11.06
C ILE A 52 0.91 4.59 -11.52
N THR A 53 1.62 3.47 -11.68
CA THR A 53 1.03 2.14 -11.86
C THR A 53 1.35 1.26 -10.66
N CYS A 54 0.44 0.34 -10.34
CA CYS A 54 0.66 -0.70 -9.34
C CYS A 54 0.42 -2.07 -9.97
N GLU A 55 1.33 -2.99 -9.71
CA GLU A 55 1.26 -4.37 -10.14
C GLU A 55 1.32 -5.30 -8.92
N ALA A 56 0.41 -6.26 -8.86
CA ALA A 56 0.42 -7.24 -7.79
C ALA A 56 1.64 -8.14 -7.90
N ASP A 57 2.36 -8.30 -6.78
CA ASP A 57 3.56 -9.13 -6.69
C ASP A 57 3.36 -10.24 -5.65
N PRO A 58 3.31 -11.52 -6.10
CA PRO A 58 3.14 -12.65 -5.19
C PRO A 58 4.27 -12.78 -4.15
N GLN A 59 5.50 -12.40 -4.48
CA GLN A 59 6.62 -12.44 -3.54
C GLN A 59 6.47 -11.39 -2.44
N LEU A 60 6.02 -10.19 -2.82
CA LEU A 60 5.70 -9.15 -1.83
C LEU A 60 4.47 -9.53 -0.98
N ARG A 61 3.50 -10.27 -1.53
CA ARG A 61 2.39 -10.81 -0.75
C ARG A 61 2.88 -11.79 0.31
N GLU A 62 3.69 -12.76 -0.08
CA GLU A 62 4.28 -13.71 0.87
C GLU A 62 5.13 -13.01 1.93
N ALA A 63 5.90 -12.00 1.54
CA ALA A 63 6.68 -11.19 2.46
C ALA A 63 5.78 -10.41 3.44
N ALA A 64 4.69 -9.81 2.95
CA ALA A 64 3.74 -9.09 3.78
C ALA A 64 3.05 -10.00 4.80
N GLU A 65 2.61 -11.19 4.38
CA GLU A 65 2.03 -12.21 5.26
C GLU A 65 3.04 -12.68 6.31
N ARG A 66 4.26 -12.99 5.91
CA ARG A 66 5.33 -13.44 6.81
C ARG A 66 5.68 -12.36 7.84
N TYR A 67 5.81 -11.11 7.40
CA TYR A 67 6.09 -10.00 8.30
C TYR A 67 4.94 -9.78 9.30
N ALA A 68 3.71 -9.85 8.83
CA ALA A 68 2.52 -9.73 9.66
C ALA A 68 2.50 -10.78 10.78
N HIS A 69 2.81 -12.04 10.46
CA HIS A 69 2.92 -13.11 11.46
C HIS A 69 4.05 -12.89 12.47
N MET A 70 5.20 -12.40 12.02
CA MET A 70 6.33 -12.08 12.92
C MET A 70 6.01 -10.95 13.89
N SER A 71 5.13 -10.04 13.51
CA SER A 71 4.79 -8.82 14.24
C SER A 71 3.51 -8.95 15.07
N SER A 72 2.86 -10.11 15.08
CA SER A 72 1.56 -10.31 15.73
C SER A 72 1.56 -10.13 17.26
N GLY A 73 2.72 -10.08 17.90
CA GLY A 73 2.88 -9.85 19.35
C GLY A 73 3.29 -8.41 19.73
N GLU A 74 3.37 -7.47 18.80
CA GLU A 74 3.96 -6.14 19.07
C GLU A 74 2.94 -5.04 19.44
N GLY A 75 1.93 -5.34 20.23
CA GLY A 75 1.02 -4.32 20.75
C GLY A 75 0.00 -3.82 19.74
N SER A 76 -0.38 -2.53 19.84
CA SER A 76 -1.37 -1.96 18.93
C SER A 76 -0.80 -1.72 17.53
N ILE A 77 -1.69 -1.66 16.51
CA ILE A 77 -1.31 -1.28 15.13
C ILE A 77 -0.55 0.05 15.10
N ASN A 78 -0.92 0.99 15.96
CA ASN A 78 -0.25 2.29 16.04
C ASN A 78 1.19 2.13 16.53
N ASP A 79 1.43 1.25 17.51
CA ASP A 79 2.77 0.99 18.04
C ASP A 79 3.65 0.35 16.97
N LEU A 80 3.13 -0.65 16.26
CA LEU A 80 3.82 -1.27 15.14
C LEU A 80 4.13 -0.26 14.03
N THR A 81 3.15 0.56 13.65
CA THR A 81 3.32 1.62 12.64
C THR A 81 4.42 2.59 13.06
N ASN A 82 4.41 3.04 14.32
CA ASN A 82 5.41 3.93 14.89
C ASN A 82 6.80 3.28 14.90
N ALA A 83 6.88 2.01 15.27
CA ALA A 83 8.13 1.26 15.27
C ALA A 83 8.73 1.15 13.87
N ILE A 84 7.93 0.82 12.84
CA ILE A 84 8.40 0.67 11.46
C ILE A 84 8.95 1.99 10.91
N VAL A 85 8.31 3.13 11.18
CA VAL A 85 8.79 4.42 10.66
C VAL A 85 9.99 4.97 11.42
N SER A 86 10.26 4.44 12.62
CA SER A 86 11.40 4.88 13.43
C SER A 86 12.72 4.39 12.85
N LYS A 87 13.64 5.31 12.59
CA LYS A 87 14.97 4.98 12.07
C LYS A 87 15.71 4.03 13.00
N GLY A 88 16.28 2.96 12.43
CA GLY A 88 17.08 1.98 13.16
C GLY A 88 16.29 1.08 14.11
N SER A 89 14.96 1.08 14.06
CA SER A 89 14.15 0.15 14.83
C SER A 89 14.28 -1.29 14.33
N GLN A 90 14.12 -2.26 15.21
CA GLN A 90 14.11 -3.68 14.85
C GLN A 90 12.94 -4.00 13.90
N ALA A 91 11.77 -3.42 14.13
CA ALA A 91 10.60 -3.61 13.28
C ALA A 91 10.86 -3.14 11.84
N ARG A 92 11.52 -2.00 11.66
CA ARG A 92 11.91 -1.50 10.35
C ARG A 92 12.92 -2.42 9.67
N THR A 93 13.95 -2.83 10.39
CA THR A 93 14.96 -3.76 9.88
C THR A 93 14.31 -5.08 9.47
N ALA A 94 13.47 -5.65 10.31
CA ALA A 94 12.74 -6.89 10.02
C ALA A 94 11.84 -6.76 8.78
N LEU A 95 11.16 -5.62 8.60
CA LEU A 95 10.37 -5.37 7.39
C LEU A 95 11.25 -5.37 6.13
N LEU A 96 12.35 -4.62 6.15
CA LEU A 96 13.26 -4.52 5.01
C LEU A 96 13.92 -5.86 4.68
N ASP A 97 14.37 -6.61 5.69
CA ASP A 97 14.92 -7.95 5.54
C ASP A 97 13.90 -8.92 4.91
N THR A 98 12.64 -8.84 5.35
CA THR A 98 11.57 -9.71 4.86
C THR A 98 11.32 -9.51 3.36
N ILE A 99 11.49 -8.29 2.85
CA ILE A 99 11.35 -7.96 1.43
C ILE A 99 12.67 -7.95 0.66
N GLY A 100 13.79 -8.33 1.31
CA GLY A 100 15.10 -8.44 0.69
C GLY A 100 15.72 -7.10 0.28
N ILE A 101 15.43 -6.01 1.02
CA ILE A 101 15.96 -4.67 0.75
C ILE A 101 16.93 -4.26 1.85
N ASP A 102 18.15 -3.92 1.45
CA ASP A 102 19.15 -3.37 2.36
C ASP A 102 18.70 -2.00 2.88
N PRO A 103 18.76 -1.75 4.20
CA PRO A 103 18.44 -0.45 4.79
C PRO A 103 19.25 0.74 4.23
N GLY A 104 20.43 0.48 3.68
CA GLY A 104 21.27 1.47 3.01
C GLY A 104 20.89 1.78 1.56
N THR A 105 19.89 1.09 1.01
CA THR A 105 19.44 1.27 -0.37
C THR A 105 18.91 2.69 -0.60
N THR A 106 19.37 3.34 -1.67
CA THR A 106 18.98 4.71 -2.03
C THR A 106 18.11 4.80 -3.28
N ASN A 107 18.08 3.75 -4.08
CA ASN A 107 17.37 3.70 -5.36
C ASN A 107 15.98 3.04 -5.29
N LYS A 108 15.51 2.73 -4.09
CA LYS A 108 14.18 2.15 -3.90
C LYS A 108 13.35 3.01 -2.97
N GLN A 109 12.05 3.03 -3.24
CA GLN A 109 11.07 3.54 -2.32
C GLN A 109 10.25 2.37 -1.77
N VAL A 110 10.14 2.31 -0.45
CA VAL A 110 9.28 1.35 0.24
C VAL A 110 8.22 2.10 1.01
N ILE A 111 6.98 1.84 0.66
CA ILE A 111 5.79 2.39 1.30
C ILE A 111 5.02 1.22 1.90
N PHE A 112 4.48 1.40 3.08
CA PHE A 112 3.66 0.38 3.71
C PHE A 112 2.38 0.96 4.30
N TYR A 113 1.42 0.09 4.52
CA TYR A 113 0.22 0.33 5.31
C TYR A 113 -0.01 -0.85 6.24
N CYS A 114 -0.42 -0.55 7.46
CA CYS A 114 -0.83 -1.56 8.44
C CYS A 114 -2.12 -1.09 9.10
N GLY A 115 -3.17 -1.88 9.06
CA GLY A 115 -4.45 -1.49 9.60
C GLY A 115 -5.46 -2.62 9.72
N GLU A 116 -6.68 -2.28 10.07
CA GLU A 116 -7.78 -3.22 10.10
C GLU A 116 -8.15 -3.64 8.67
N ASP A 117 -8.33 -4.95 8.47
CA ASP A 117 -9.02 -5.45 7.28
C ASP A 117 -10.52 -5.34 7.55
N ARG A 118 -11.14 -4.32 7.02
CA ARG A 118 -12.57 -4.07 7.20
C ARG A 118 -13.47 -5.04 6.43
N GLY A 119 -12.90 -6.14 5.93
CA GLY A 119 -13.64 -7.22 5.31
C GLY A 119 -14.37 -6.83 4.03
N SER A 120 -13.94 -5.75 3.37
CA SER A 120 -14.49 -5.40 2.08
C SER A 120 -13.87 -6.29 1.01
N ASP A 121 -14.67 -7.14 0.41
CA ASP A 121 -14.29 -7.87 -0.80
C ASP A 121 -14.22 -6.95 -2.03
N ASP A 122 -14.57 -5.68 -1.85
CA ASP A 122 -14.52 -4.66 -2.89
C ASP A 122 -13.11 -4.01 -2.93
N PRO A 123 -12.30 -4.29 -3.96
CA PRO A 123 -10.94 -3.74 -4.10
C PRO A 123 -10.90 -2.21 -4.05
N VAL A 124 -11.93 -1.54 -4.56
CA VAL A 124 -12.01 -0.07 -4.60
C VAL A 124 -12.18 0.50 -3.20
N LYS A 125 -13.06 -0.09 -2.39
CA LYS A 125 -13.22 0.34 -0.99
C LYS A 125 -11.95 0.14 -0.18
N GLN A 126 -11.29 -1.00 -0.35
CA GLN A 126 -10.00 -1.25 0.29
C GLN A 126 -8.96 -0.20 -0.11
N ALA A 127 -8.85 0.09 -1.40
CA ALA A 127 -7.93 1.09 -1.92
C ALA A 127 -8.20 2.49 -1.35
N ILE A 128 -9.47 2.89 -1.21
CA ILE A 128 -9.84 4.17 -0.61
C ILE A 128 -9.41 4.26 0.86
N ASP A 129 -9.65 3.21 1.63
CA ASP A 129 -9.27 3.15 3.04
C ASP A 129 -7.74 3.19 3.21
N LEU A 130 -7.00 2.56 2.32
CA LEU A 130 -5.54 2.53 2.32
C LEU A 130 -4.92 3.89 1.97
N CYS A 131 -5.47 4.61 1.00
CA CYS A 131 -4.88 5.83 0.44
C CYS A 131 -4.60 6.95 1.42
N ASN A 132 -5.27 6.96 2.56
CA ASN A 132 -5.08 7.98 3.59
C ASN A 132 -4.02 7.61 4.64
N ASN A 133 -3.56 6.37 4.66
CA ASN A 133 -2.79 5.80 5.77
C ASN A 133 -1.42 5.25 5.39
N TYR A 134 -0.94 5.46 4.17
CA TYR A 134 0.39 5.03 3.79
C TYR A 134 1.49 5.71 4.60
N ARG A 135 2.50 4.93 4.90
CA ARG A 135 3.73 5.37 5.54
C ARG A 135 4.92 4.97 4.69
N GLN A 136 5.96 5.77 4.71
CA GLN A 136 7.18 5.54 3.94
C GLN A 136 8.30 5.09 4.87
N VAL A 137 9.02 4.06 4.44
CA VAL A 137 10.20 3.55 5.15
C VAL A 137 11.49 3.98 4.45
N LEU A 138 11.51 3.94 3.13
CA LEU A 138 12.59 4.41 2.28
C LEU A 138 12.06 5.27 1.14
N PRO A 139 12.67 6.40 0.78
CA PRO A 139 13.76 7.05 1.53
C PRO A 139 13.29 7.44 2.93
N GLU A 140 14.27 7.60 3.84
CA GLU A 140 13.95 7.91 5.23
C GLU A 140 13.04 9.12 5.35
N PRO A 141 11.99 9.06 6.20
CA PRO A 141 11.17 10.23 6.47
C PRO A 141 12.06 11.32 7.07
N ASP A 142 12.00 12.51 6.52
CA ASP A 142 12.61 13.71 7.11
C ASP A 142 12.04 13.87 8.52
N GLY A 143 12.89 13.76 9.52
CA GLY A 143 12.55 13.60 10.91
C GLY A 143 11.32 14.38 11.38
N ASN A 144 10.48 13.73 12.12
CA ASN A 144 9.30 14.21 12.84
C ASN A 144 8.00 14.49 12.05
N THR A 145 7.94 14.34 10.77
CA THR A 145 6.68 14.60 10.07
C THR A 145 6.08 13.33 9.52
N TRP A 146 4.93 12.97 10.06
CA TRP A 146 4.01 11.97 9.56
C TRP A 146 3.43 12.39 8.21
N HIS A 147 4.28 12.55 7.21
CA HIS A 147 3.84 12.97 5.90
C HIS A 147 3.29 11.76 5.12
N LYS A 148 2.20 12.01 4.46
CA LYS A 148 1.77 11.14 3.38
C LYS A 148 2.92 11.05 2.39
N PRO A 149 3.37 9.84 2.00
CA PRO A 149 4.53 9.70 1.13
C PRO A 149 4.31 10.45 -0.19
N GLY A 150 5.34 11.15 -0.66
CA GLY A 150 5.43 11.51 -2.06
C GLY A 150 5.78 10.26 -2.84
N PHE A 151 5.19 10.06 -4.01
CA PHE A 151 5.52 8.93 -4.88
C PHE A 151 6.70 9.31 -5.74
N LEU A 152 7.84 8.64 -5.55
CA LEU A 152 9.12 8.92 -6.22
C LEU A 152 9.35 8.02 -7.43
N ALA A 153 8.66 6.88 -7.50
CA ALA A 153 8.65 5.97 -8.64
C ALA A 153 7.39 6.16 -9.47
N SER A 154 7.42 5.78 -10.74
CA SER A 154 6.26 5.75 -11.63
C SER A 154 5.54 4.40 -11.63
N SER A 155 6.21 3.35 -11.15
CA SER A 155 5.65 1.99 -11.07
C SER A 155 6.00 1.37 -9.73
N TYR A 156 5.04 0.66 -9.14
CA TYR A 156 5.18 -0.04 -7.86
C TYR A 156 4.75 -1.48 -7.99
N ARG A 157 5.53 -2.39 -7.42
CA ARG A 157 5.09 -3.74 -7.11
C ARG A 157 4.40 -3.71 -5.74
N VAL A 158 3.30 -4.44 -5.59
CA VAL A 158 2.45 -4.35 -4.39
C VAL A 158 2.10 -5.74 -3.88
N GLY A 159 2.30 -5.95 -2.59
CA GLY A 159 1.89 -7.17 -1.89
C GLY A 159 0.85 -6.87 -0.81
N PHE A 160 -0.21 -7.68 -0.76
CA PHE A 160 -1.30 -7.59 0.22
C PHE A 160 -1.25 -8.80 1.14
N GLY A 161 -0.78 -8.63 2.39
CA GLY A 161 -0.77 -9.66 3.42
C GLY A 161 -1.97 -9.50 4.36
N ARG A 162 -2.69 -10.60 4.60
CA ARG A 162 -3.82 -10.63 5.53
C ARG A 162 -3.53 -11.59 6.66
N TRP A 163 -3.91 -11.23 7.86
CA TRP A 163 -3.84 -12.11 9.02
C TRP A 163 -4.91 -11.76 10.05
N THR A 164 -5.07 -12.63 11.02
CA THR A 164 -5.92 -12.37 12.18
C THR A 164 -5.04 -12.19 13.40
N ASP A 165 -5.25 -11.11 14.14
CA ASP A 165 -4.49 -10.84 15.36
C ASP A 165 -4.92 -11.75 16.53
N GLU A 166 -4.23 -11.65 17.66
CA GLU A 166 -4.49 -12.46 18.86
C GLU A 166 -5.90 -12.26 19.45
N ASN A 167 -6.55 -11.16 19.12
CA ASN A 167 -7.90 -10.84 19.56
C ASN A 167 -8.97 -11.28 18.55
N GLY A 168 -8.58 -11.95 17.45
CA GLY A 168 -9.48 -12.39 16.41
C GLY A 168 -9.84 -11.30 15.40
N ASN A 169 -9.18 -10.13 15.41
CA ASN A 169 -9.48 -9.06 14.48
C ASN A 169 -8.72 -9.25 13.16
N PRO A 170 -9.40 -9.12 12.02
CA PRO A 170 -8.75 -9.21 10.73
C PRO A 170 -7.88 -7.96 10.48
N ARG A 171 -6.68 -8.19 9.98
CA ARG A 171 -5.63 -7.19 9.72
C ARG A 171 -5.17 -7.26 8.28
N LEU A 172 -4.76 -6.12 7.76
CA LEU A 172 -4.19 -5.99 6.43
C LEU A 172 -2.85 -5.28 6.53
N PHE A 173 -1.83 -5.88 5.91
CA PHE A 173 -0.52 -5.28 5.73
C PHE A 173 -0.22 -5.17 4.24
N VAL A 174 0.08 -3.98 3.76
CA VAL A 174 0.37 -3.72 2.35
C VAL A 174 1.78 -3.17 2.23
N ILE A 175 2.57 -3.73 1.34
CA ILE A 175 3.91 -3.28 1.01
C ILE A 175 3.93 -2.86 -0.46
N MET A 176 4.43 -1.67 -0.73
CA MET A 176 4.67 -1.16 -2.08
C MET A 176 6.17 -0.91 -2.24
N VAL A 177 6.75 -1.41 -3.32
CA VAL A 177 8.16 -1.20 -3.66
C VAL A 177 8.27 -0.64 -5.07
N GLY A 178 8.87 0.53 -5.18
CA GLY A 178 9.13 1.20 -6.47
C GLY A 178 10.60 1.54 -6.66
N ASP A 179 11.08 1.48 -7.90
CA ASP A 179 12.44 1.89 -8.28
C ASP A 179 12.47 3.40 -8.57
N ILE A 180 13.34 4.13 -7.84
CA ILE A 180 13.46 5.58 -7.99
C ILE A 180 14.30 5.88 -9.23
N PRO A 181 13.77 6.57 -10.26
CA PRO A 181 14.51 6.86 -11.47
C PRO A 181 15.79 7.66 -11.19
N GLY A 182 16.89 7.30 -11.88
CA GLY A 182 18.14 8.05 -11.83
C GLY A 182 18.94 7.91 -10.54
N ARG A 183 18.57 7.03 -9.63
CA ARG A 183 19.37 6.64 -8.46
C ARG A 183 19.91 5.23 -8.65
N SER A 184 21.21 5.08 -8.55
CA SER A 184 21.93 3.80 -8.59
C SER A 184 22.53 3.50 -7.22
#